data_2cd83ecdb9626ee53f89823fbbd64895
#
_entry.id   2cd83ecdb9626ee53f89823fbbd64895
#
_cell.length_a   1.000
_cell.length_b   1.000
_cell.length_c   1.000
_cell.angle_alpha   90.00
_cell.angle_beta   90.00
_cell.angle_gamma   90.00
#
_symmetry.space_group_name_H-M   'P 1'
#
loop_
_entity.id
_entity.type
_entity.pdbx_description
1 polymer ?
#
loop_
_entity_poly.entity_id
_entity_poly.type
_entity_poly.pdbx_seq_one_letter_code
_entity_poly.pdbx_strand_id
1 'polypeptide(L)'
;RIKIQKYLNKKDTNEYIKSLKKITNNYLNSNLLNEDIDKINFLKNRQKLNSISKKKSIESIFFLINDCKQFGTLPFAGIARCAFVATKVLRSFVRLNIIEQNDYNLFFESINNVQKRINNSLLKTKNKKSFFNDYGHLRPMTYSVSSQNYEEGFSTYLNLKNLKFKKTTKLNITKIKK
;
A
#
# COMPACT_ATOMS: atom_id res chain seq x y z
N ARG A 1 1.47 -26.24 1.59
CA ARG A 1 0.69 -26.85 2.70
C ARG A 1 0.54 -25.81 3.79
N ILE A 2 -0.67 -25.56 4.23
CA ILE A 2 -1.02 -24.50 5.18
C ILE A 2 -0.53 -24.96 6.56
N LYS A 3 0.36 -24.17 7.20
CA LYS A 3 0.88 -24.48 8.55
C LYS A 3 -0.23 -24.61 9.61
N ILE A 4 -1.45 -24.20 9.31
CA ILE A 4 -2.64 -24.26 10.18
C ILE A 4 -3.06 -25.71 10.50
N GLN A 5 -2.78 -26.68 9.62
CA GLN A 5 -3.05 -28.11 9.89
C GLN A 5 -2.32 -28.66 11.12
N LYS A 6 -1.34 -27.91 11.65
CA LYS A 6 -0.67 -28.25 12.91
C LYS A 6 -1.53 -27.94 14.15
N TYR A 7 -2.50 -27.03 14.03
CA TYR A 7 -3.28 -26.50 15.15
C TYR A 7 -4.77 -26.79 15.06
N LEU A 8 -5.27 -27.18 13.87
CA LEU A 8 -6.67 -27.47 13.63
C LEU A 8 -6.82 -28.91 13.13
N ASN A 9 -7.90 -29.57 13.55
CA ASN A 9 -8.26 -30.88 12.98
C ASN A 9 -8.63 -30.74 11.49
N LYS A 10 -8.81 -31.88 10.80
CA LYS A 10 -9.07 -31.89 9.35
C LYS A 10 -10.41 -31.21 8.98
N LYS A 11 -11.43 -31.35 9.81
CA LYS A 11 -12.75 -30.76 9.61
C LYS A 11 -12.67 -29.25 9.69
N ASP A 12 -12.10 -28.73 10.78
CA ASP A 12 -11.97 -27.28 11.01
C ASP A 12 -11.04 -26.62 9.98
N THR A 13 -9.98 -27.32 9.56
CA THR A 13 -9.10 -26.86 8.47
C THR A 13 -9.86 -26.67 7.16
N ASN A 14 -10.72 -27.64 6.80
CA ASN A 14 -11.53 -27.57 5.57
C ASN A 14 -12.57 -26.44 5.64
N GLU A 15 -13.21 -26.27 6.79
CA GLU A 15 -14.18 -25.20 7.01
C GLU A 15 -13.51 -23.82 6.96
N TYR A 16 -12.36 -23.67 7.57
CA TYR A 16 -11.54 -22.47 7.49
C TYR A 16 -11.16 -22.12 6.04
N ILE A 17 -10.66 -23.10 5.27
CA ILE A 17 -10.31 -22.90 3.85
C ILE A 17 -11.56 -22.49 3.04
N LYS A 18 -12.71 -23.14 3.28
CA LYS A 18 -13.98 -22.81 2.61
C LYS A 18 -14.42 -21.39 2.91
N SER A 19 -14.31 -20.97 4.17
CA SER A 19 -14.64 -19.61 4.61
C SER A 19 -13.72 -18.57 3.99
N LEU A 20 -12.40 -18.82 3.94
CA LEU A 20 -11.45 -17.94 3.27
C LEU A 20 -11.74 -17.80 1.77
N LYS A 21 -12.05 -18.90 1.08
CA LYS A 21 -12.44 -18.87 -0.34
C LYS A 21 -13.70 -18.04 -0.55
N LYS A 22 -14.71 -18.23 0.31
CA LYS A 22 -15.97 -17.46 0.24
C LYS A 22 -15.72 -15.96 0.41
N ILE A 23 -14.94 -15.55 1.41
CA ILE A 23 -14.59 -14.15 1.64
C ILE A 23 -13.83 -13.58 0.43
N THR A 24 -12.85 -14.30 -0.10
CA THR A 24 -12.05 -13.88 -1.25
C THR A 24 -12.93 -13.72 -2.49
N ASN A 25 -13.78 -14.72 -2.79
CA ASN A 25 -14.66 -14.67 -3.97
C ASN A 25 -15.70 -13.56 -3.85
N ASN A 26 -16.27 -13.36 -2.67
CA ASN A 26 -17.21 -12.27 -2.45
C ASN A 26 -16.54 -10.91 -2.73
N TYR A 27 -15.31 -10.72 -2.27
CA TYR A 27 -14.59 -9.46 -2.48
C TYR A 27 -14.21 -9.24 -3.96
N LEU A 28 -13.79 -10.29 -4.67
CA LEU A 28 -13.40 -10.20 -6.09
C LEU A 28 -14.62 -10.04 -7.01
N ASN A 29 -15.75 -10.66 -6.68
CA ASN A 29 -16.94 -10.67 -7.53
C ASN A 29 -17.96 -9.58 -7.18
N SER A 30 -17.73 -8.84 -6.10
CA SER A 30 -18.59 -7.73 -5.68
C SER A 30 -17.95 -6.38 -6.03
N ASN A 31 -18.74 -5.31 -5.91
CA ASN A 31 -18.25 -3.94 -6.09
C ASN A 31 -17.48 -3.38 -4.88
N LEU A 32 -17.21 -4.20 -3.86
CA LEU A 32 -16.59 -3.78 -2.59
C LEU A 32 -15.24 -3.08 -2.77
N LEU A 33 -14.44 -3.51 -3.74
CA LEU A 33 -13.16 -2.85 -4.02
C LEU A 33 -13.36 -1.41 -4.50
N ASN A 34 -14.30 -1.18 -5.41
CA ASN A 34 -14.61 0.18 -5.89
C ASN A 34 -15.21 1.03 -4.78
N GLU A 35 -16.11 0.47 -3.98
CA GLU A 35 -16.68 1.16 -2.81
C GLU A 35 -15.60 1.58 -1.82
N ASP A 36 -14.60 0.74 -1.57
CA ASP A 36 -13.47 1.08 -0.69
C ASP A 36 -12.58 2.16 -1.31
N ILE A 37 -12.36 2.14 -2.62
CA ILE A 37 -11.63 3.19 -3.34
C ILE A 37 -12.41 4.53 -3.25
N ASP A 38 -13.72 4.49 -3.43
CA ASP A 38 -14.58 5.69 -3.36
C ASP A 38 -14.58 6.31 -1.97
N LYS A 39 -14.59 5.48 -0.91
CA LYS A 39 -14.45 5.97 0.48
C LYS A 39 -13.12 6.69 0.71
N ILE A 40 -12.01 6.17 0.16
CA ILE A 40 -10.70 6.81 0.26
C ILE A 40 -10.68 8.13 -0.52
N ASN A 41 -11.27 8.17 -1.71
CA ASN A 41 -11.40 9.40 -2.49
C ASN A 41 -12.27 10.44 -1.77
N PHE A 42 -13.35 10.02 -1.15
CA PHE A 42 -14.20 10.87 -0.30
C PHE A 42 -13.39 11.47 0.86
N LEU A 43 -12.60 10.66 1.58
CA LEU A 43 -11.73 11.14 2.66
C LEU A 43 -10.75 12.22 2.15
N LYS A 44 -10.13 11.98 1.01
CA LYS A 44 -9.18 12.92 0.40
C LYS A 44 -9.81 14.27 0.10
N ASN A 45 -11.04 14.28 -0.41
CA ASN A 45 -11.77 15.52 -0.69
C ASN A 45 -12.19 16.24 0.60
N ARG A 46 -12.63 15.48 1.60
CA ARG A 46 -13.01 16.00 2.92
C ARG A 46 -11.81 16.61 3.66
N GLN A 47 -10.64 16.01 3.56
CA GLN A 47 -9.41 16.57 4.12
C GLN A 47 -9.00 17.89 3.46
N LYS A 48 -9.19 18.04 2.15
CA LYS A 48 -8.95 19.31 1.45
C LYS A 48 -9.87 20.41 1.96
N LEU A 49 -11.15 20.13 2.18
CA LEU A 49 -12.10 21.09 2.73
C LEU A 49 -11.75 21.47 4.16
N ASN A 50 -11.37 20.52 5.00
CA ASN A 50 -10.97 20.78 6.38
C ASN A 50 -9.66 21.57 6.49
N SER A 51 -8.73 21.45 5.54
CA SER A 51 -7.49 22.23 5.51
C SER A 51 -7.74 23.73 5.25
N ILE A 52 -8.86 24.06 4.63
CA ILE A 52 -9.30 25.45 4.37
C ILE A 52 -9.95 26.05 5.62
N SER A 53 -10.56 25.22 6.48
CA SER A 53 -11.18 25.66 7.73
C SER A 53 -10.10 25.94 8.79
N LYS A 54 -9.96 27.21 9.17
CA LYS A 54 -8.98 27.66 10.18
C LYS A 54 -9.33 27.31 11.62
N LYS A 55 -10.48 26.66 11.88
CA LYS A 55 -10.89 26.29 13.24
C LYS A 55 -10.09 25.09 13.76
N LYS A 56 -9.12 25.36 14.62
CA LYS A 56 -8.38 24.32 15.36
C LYS A 56 -9.09 24.11 16.71
N SER A 57 -10.01 23.16 16.78
CA SER A 57 -10.67 22.77 18.02
C SER A 57 -10.42 21.29 18.32
N ILE A 58 -10.58 20.90 19.58
CA ILE A 58 -10.49 19.48 20.02
C ILE A 58 -11.53 18.64 19.28
N GLU A 59 -12.72 19.18 19.04
CA GLU A 59 -13.78 18.53 18.27
C GLU A 59 -13.33 18.23 16.82
N SER A 60 -12.57 19.15 16.20
CA SER A 60 -12.01 18.92 14.86
C SER A 60 -11.07 17.73 14.84
N ILE A 61 -10.27 17.51 15.88
CA ILE A 61 -9.38 16.34 16.02
C ILE A 61 -10.20 15.07 16.10
N PHE A 62 -11.27 15.06 16.89
CA PHE A 62 -12.16 13.91 17.03
C PHE A 62 -12.79 13.53 15.68
N PHE A 63 -13.32 14.52 14.94
CA PHE A 63 -13.89 14.30 13.61
C PHE A 63 -12.85 13.77 12.62
N LEU A 64 -11.62 14.30 12.61
CA LEU A 64 -10.55 13.83 11.74
C LEU A 64 -10.14 12.38 12.05
N ILE A 65 -10.10 12.01 13.33
CA ILE A 65 -9.81 10.63 13.73
C ILE A 65 -10.92 9.68 13.26
N ASN A 66 -12.18 10.06 13.44
CA ASN A 66 -13.30 9.26 12.98
C ASN A 66 -13.35 9.12 11.46
N ASP A 67 -13.13 10.21 10.73
CA ASP A 67 -13.03 10.19 9.27
C ASP A 67 -11.90 9.27 8.82
N CYS A 68 -10.73 9.33 9.47
CA CYS A 68 -9.60 8.45 9.18
C CYS A 68 -9.94 6.97 9.43
N LYS A 69 -10.66 6.65 10.50
CA LYS A 69 -11.08 5.27 10.80
C LYS A 69 -12.07 4.75 9.76
N GLN A 70 -13.12 5.52 9.45
CA GLN A 70 -14.23 5.07 8.61
C GLN A 70 -13.88 5.06 7.12
N PHE A 71 -13.23 6.11 6.65
CA PHE A 71 -12.95 6.32 5.23
C PHE A 71 -11.49 6.09 4.83
N GLY A 72 -10.61 5.87 5.80
CA GLY A 72 -9.20 5.56 5.59
C GLY A 72 -8.87 4.13 5.98
N THR A 73 -8.80 3.85 7.27
CA THR A 73 -8.28 2.57 7.80
C THR A 73 -9.13 1.38 7.39
N LEU A 74 -10.45 1.49 7.48
CA LEU A 74 -11.35 0.38 7.15
C LEU A 74 -11.30 0.02 5.65
N PRO A 75 -11.47 0.97 4.71
CA PRO A 75 -11.33 0.68 3.28
C PRO A 75 -9.92 0.22 2.89
N PHE A 76 -8.88 0.82 3.50
CA PHE A 76 -7.50 0.38 3.26
C PHE A 76 -7.29 -1.10 3.59
N ALA A 77 -7.87 -1.60 4.68
CA ALA A 77 -7.78 -3.02 5.04
C ALA A 77 -8.40 -3.94 3.97
N GLY A 78 -9.50 -3.50 3.34
CA GLY A 78 -10.12 -4.20 2.22
C GLY A 78 -9.21 -4.24 0.99
N ILE A 79 -8.71 -3.09 0.56
CA ILE A 79 -7.78 -2.96 -0.58
C ILE A 79 -6.50 -3.77 -0.35
N ALA A 80 -5.92 -3.70 0.87
CA ALA A 80 -4.73 -4.48 1.22
C ALA A 80 -4.97 -5.99 1.10
N ARG A 81 -6.16 -6.47 1.46
CA ARG A 81 -6.55 -7.89 1.28
C ARG A 81 -6.51 -8.29 -0.18
N CYS A 82 -7.03 -7.47 -1.08
CA CYS A 82 -6.94 -7.71 -2.52
C CYS A 82 -5.50 -7.79 -3.00
N ALA A 83 -4.64 -6.88 -2.57
CA ALA A 83 -3.22 -6.89 -2.92
C ALA A 83 -2.51 -8.17 -2.44
N PHE A 84 -2.83 -8.65 -1.23
CA PHE A 84 -2.30 -9.92 -0.73
C PHE A 84 -2.78 -11.11 -1.56
N VAL A 85 -4.05 -11.17 -1.92
CA VAL A 85 -4.60 -12.23 -2.77
C VAL A 85 -3.91 -12.21 -4.13
N ALA A 86 -3.85 -11.07 -4.81
CA ALA A 86 -3.20 -10.92 -6.11
C ALA A 86 -1.72 -11.37 -6.06
N THR A 87 -0.98 -10.95 -5.03
CA THR A 87 0.41 -11.36 -4.83
C THR A 87 0.54 -12.87 -4.67
N LYS A 88 -0.37 -13.52 -3.93
CA LYS A 88 -0.37 -14.97 -3.75
C LYS A 88 -0.69 -15.72 -5.04
N VAL A 89 -1.63 -15.21 -5.84
CA VAL A 89 -1.97 -15.77 -7.15
C VAL A 89 -0.77 -15.66 -8.09
N LEU A 90 -0.15 -14.50 -8.23
CA LEU A 90 1.04 -14.31 -9.06
C LEU A 90 2.20 -15.24 -8.64
N ARG A 91 2.44 -15.39 -7.33
CA ARG A 91 3.44 -16.36 -6.84
C ARG A 91 3.09 -17.80 -7.18
N SER A 92 1.81 -18.17 -7.21
CA SER A 92 1.41 -19.52 -7.62
C SER A 92 1.66 -19.75 -9.11
N PHE A 93 1.51 -18.74 -9.96
CA PHE A 93 1.84 -18.83 -11.39
C PHE A 93 3.33 -19.08 -11.62
N VAL A 94 4.21 -18.43 -10.82
CA VAL A 94 5.65 -18.75 -10.87
C VAL A 94 5.91 -20.21 -10.47
N ARG A 95 5.27 -20.72 -9.40
CA ARG A 95 5.44 -22.10 -8.95
C ARG A 95 4.94 -23.13 -9.97
N LEU A 96 3.94 -22.78 -10.76
CA LEU A 96 3.37 -23.62 -11.82
C LEU A 96 4.09 -23.44 -13.16
N ASN A 97 5.17 -22.65 -13.20
CA ASN A 97 5.91 -22.30 -14.42
C ASN A 97 5.05 -21.64 -15.52
N ILE A 98 3.96 -20.97 -15.15
CA ILE A 98 3.11 -20.22 -16.08
C ILE A 98 3.78 -18.88 -16.43
N ILE A 99 4.45 -18.25 -15.45
CA ILE A 99 5.27 -17.04 -15.63
C ILE A 99 6.66 -17.29 -15.06
N GLU A 100 7.65 -16.59 -15.60
CA GLU A 100 9.02 -16.67 -15.09
C GLU A 100 9.20 -15.79 -13.85
N GLN A 101 10.16 -16.17 -12.99
CA GLN A 101 10.49 -15.36 -11.81
C GLN A 101 10.93 -13.95 -12.18
N ASN A 102 11.60 -13.79 -13.33
CA ASN A 102 12.02 -12.50 -13.84
C ASN A 102 10.83 -11.61 -14.19
N ASP A 103 9.81 -12.16 -14.86
CA ASP A 103 8.59 -11.42 -15.21
C ASP A 103 7.82 -10.97 -13.97
N TYR A 104 7.74 -11.84 -12.95
CA TYR A 104 7.19 -11.49 -11.65
C TYR A 104 7.93 -10.30 -11.01
N ASN A 105 9.25 -10.31 -11.01
CA ASN A 105 10.06 -9.23 -10.45
C ASN A 105 9.87 -7.93 -11.24
N LEU A 106 9.90 -8.00 -12.57
CA LEU A 106 9.69 -6.86 -13.46
C LEU A 106 8.30 -6.24 -13.25
N PHE A 107 7.27 -7.08 -13.07
CA PHE A 107 5.93 -6.59 -12.76
C PHE A 107 5.92 -5.73 -11.48
N PHE A 108 6.49 -6.24 -10.36
CA PHE A 108 6.53 -5.46 -9.12
C PHE A 108 7.44 -4.24 -9.22
N GLU A 109 8.52 -4.31 -9.98
CA GLU A 109 9.37 -3.16 -10.28
C GLU A 109 8.66 -2.11 -11.15
N SER A 110 7.70 -2.49 -11.98
CA SER A 110 6.92 -1.55 -12.81
C SER A 110 5.91 -0.73 -12.01
N ILE A 111 5.46 -1.24 -10.85
CA ILE A 111 4.48 -0.55 -10.01
C ILE A 111 5.06 0.76 -9.47
N ASN A 112 4.39 1.86 -9.75
CA ASN A 112 4.75 3.17 -9.23
C ASN A 112 4.24 3.35 -7.79
N ASN A 113 4.96 2.80 -6.82
CA ASN A 113 4.63 2.91 -5.40
C ASN A 113 5.16 4.21 -4.77
N VAL A 114 4.74 4.47 -3.51
CA VAL A 114 5.13 5.66 -2.75
C VAL A 114 6.64 5.75 -2.59
N GLN A 115 7.33 4.63 -2.32
CA GLN A 115 8.78 4.61 -2.16
C GLN A 115 9.52 5.05 -3.44
N LYS A 116 9.06 4.60 -4.60
CA LYS A 116 9.61 5.08 -5.88
C LYS A 116 9.38 6.56 -6.10
N ARG A 117 8.19 7.05 -5.75
CA ARG A 117 7.90 8.50 -5.86
C ARG A 117 8.79 9.32 -4.95
N ILE A 118 8.98 8.89 -3.69
CA ILE A 118 9.91 9.52 -2.74
C ILE A 118 11.32 9.53 -3.32
N ASN A 119 11.83 8.37 -3.76
CA ASN A 119 13.17 8.26 -4.33
C ASN A 119 13.34 9.16 -5.57
N ASN A 120 12.36 9.17 -6.47
CA ASN A 120 12.39 10.03 -7.66
C ASN A 120 12.33 11.51 -7.31
N SER A 121 11.56 11.88 -6.28
CA SER A 121 11.51 13.25 -5.80
C SER A 121 12.85 13.70 -5.23
N LEU A 122 13.48 12.85 -4.40
CA LEU A 122 14.81 13.13 -3.85
C LEU A 122 15.88 13.37 -4.91
N LEU A 123 15.76 12.70 -6.07
CA LEU A 123 16.76 12.81 -7.13
C LEU A 123 16.55 13.99 -8.06
N LYS A 124 15.30 14.24 -8.42
CA LYS A 124 14.94 15.29 -9.35
C LYS A 124 15.09 16.67 -8.74
N THR A 125 14.97 16.75 -7.41
CA THR A 125 14.92 18.03 -6.72
C THR A 125 16.31 18.39 -6.18
N LYS A 126 17.02 19.27 -6.88
CA LYS A 126 18.17 20.02 -6.31
C LYS A 126 17.72 20.86 -5.08
N ASN A 127 16.42 21.08 -4.92
CA ASN A 127 15.82 21.89 -3.84
C ASN A 127 15.06 21.00 -2.85
N LYS A 128 15.61 20.80 -1.66
CA LYS A 128 15.00 20.06 -0.56
C LYS A 128 13.60 20.56 -0.19
N LYS A 129 13.31 21.84 -0.39
CA LYS A 129 12.03 22.46 -0.04
C LYS A 129 10.85 21.81 -0.77
N SER A 130 10.99 21.47 -2.05
CA SER A 130 9.92 20.79 -2.79
C SER A 130 9.68 19.39 -2.23
N PHE A 131 10.73 18.66 -1.88
CA PHE A 131 10.59 17.35 -1.23
C PHE A 131 9.87 17.44 0.12
N PHE A 132 10.21 18.42 0.95
CA PHE A 132 9.57 18.61 2.25
C PHE A 132 8.11 19.03 2.14
N ASN A 133 7.72 19.80 1.15
CA ASN A 133 6.32 20.14 0.90
C ASN A 133 5.46 18.87 0.64
N ASP A 134 6.01 17.90 -0.11
CA ASP A 134 5.26 16.71 -0.49
C ASP A 134 5.35 15.58 0.57
N TYR A 135 6.52 15.40 1.19
CA TYR A 135 6.85 14.25 2.00
C TYR A 135 7.40 14.57 3.39
N GLY A 136 7.70 15.85 3.70
CA GLY A 136 8.34 16.26 4.95
C GLY A 136 7.58 15.82 6.18
N HIS A 137 6.25 15.83 6.13
CA HIS A 137 5.36 15.44 7.23
C HIS A 137 5.35 13.92 7.54
N LEU A 138 5.86 13.08 6.65
CA LEU A 138 5.84 11.62 6.85
C LEU A 138 6.92 11.20 7.86
N ARG A 139 6.54 10.21 8.70
CA ARG A 139 7.44 9.55 9.66
C ARG A 139 7.83 8.18 9.12
N PRO A 140 9.07 7.99 8.65
CA PRO A 140 9.46 6.73 8.04
C PRO A 140 9.60 5.62 9.09
N MET A 141 9.16 4.41 8.74
CA MET A 141 9.38 3.17 9.47
C MET A 141 8.94 3.16 10.93
N THR A 142 7.97 3.99 11.32
CA THR A 142 7.53 4.09 12.71
C THR A 142 6.05 4.38 12.83
N TYR A 143 5.45 3.87 13.92
CA TYR A 143 4.10 4.20 14.37
C TYR A 143 4.13 5.19 15.55
N SER A 144 5.31 5.62 16.00
CA SER A 144 5.46 6.57 17.09
C SER A 144 5.23 8.01 16.61
N VAL A 145 4.31 8.70 17.25
CA VAL A 145 4.00 10.11 16.97
C VAL A 145 5.17 11.02 17.37
N SER A 146 5.98 10.59 18.34
CA SER A 146 7.14 11.35 18.84
C SER A 146 8.41 11.17 17.99
N SER A 147 8.42 10.25 17.03
CA SER A 147 9.58 10.10 16.13
C SER A 147 9.68 11.27 15.16
N GLN A 148 10.89 11.58 14.75
CA GLN A 148 11.15 12.62 13.75
C GLN A 148 10.45 12.31 12.44
N ASN A 149 9.94 13.33 11.75
CA ASN A 149 9.47 13.24 10.38
C ASN A 149 10.63 13.40 9.39
N TYR A 150 10.38 13.34 8.07
CA TYR A 150 11.44 13.50 7.08
C TYR A 150 12.07 14.90 7.08
N GLU A 151 11.35 15.94 7.48
CA GLU A 151 11.88 17.30 7.54
C GLU A 151 12.84 17.45 8.72
N GLU A 152 12.45 16.95 9.90
CA GLU A 152 13.23 17.01 11.14
C GLU A 152 14.45 16.06 11.11
N GLY A 153 14.26 14.84 10.62
CA GLY A 153 15.25 13.75 10.60
C GLY A 153 15.87 13.46 9.24
N PHE A 154 15.93 14.43 8.34
CA PHE A 154 16.35 14.21 6.96
C PHE A 154 17.72 13.52 6.84
N SER A 155 18.70 14.00 7.57
CA SER A 155 20.06 13.44 7.56
C SER A 155 20.15 12.06 8.20
N THR A 156 19.27 11.76 9.15
CA THR A 156 19.21 10.48 9.87
C THR A 156 18.59 9.40 8.99
N TYR A 157 17.50 9.72 8.28
CA TYR A 157 16.74 8.75 7.50
C TYR A 157 17.24 8.58 6.06
N LEU A 158 17.84 9.61 5.48
CA LEU A 158 18.17 9.66 4.06
C LEU A 158 19.67 9.85 3.85
N ASN A 159 20.36 8.73 3.65
CA ASN A 159 21.75 8.77 3.20
C ASN A 159 21.79 8.90 1.67
N LEU A 160 21.84 10.14 1.19
CA LEU A 160 21.83 10.46 -0.25
C LEU A 160 23.02 9.84 -1.02
N LYS A 161 24.12 9.52 -0.35
CA LYS A 161 25.30 8.89 -0.97
C LYS A 161 25.06 7.44 -1.42
N ASN A 162 24.09 6.77 -0.80
CA ASN A 162 23.79 5.35 -1.07
C ASN A 162 22.58 5.12 -1.98
N LEU A 163 21.94 6.18 -2.47
CA LEU A 163 20.82 6.07 -3.39
C LEU A 163 21.31 5.64 -4.79
N LYS A 164 21.39 4.33 -5.00
CA LYS A 164 21.64 3.74 -6.32
C LYS A 164 20.32 3.60 -7.09
N PHE A 165 20.26 4.20 -8.28
CA PHE A 165 19.11 4.09 -9.16
C PHE A 165 19.18 2.84 -10.05
N LYS A 166 18.18 1.99 -9.97
CA LYS A 166 17.87 1.08 -11.06
C LYS A 166 16.98 1.81 -12.07
N LYS A 167 17.43 1.95 -13.32
CA LYS A 167 16.58 2.39 -14.42
C LYS A 167 15.36 1.47 -14.49
N THR A 168 14.17 2.04 -14.51
CA THR A 168 12.93 1.28 -14.70
C THR A 168 12.95 0.64 -16.08
N THR A 169 13.08 -0.66 -16.14
CA THR A 169 12.88 -1.45 -17.36
C THR A 169 11.39 -1.45 -17.69
N LYS A 170 11.02 -1.05 -18.93
CA LYS A 170 9.63 -1.16 -19.38
C LYS A 170 9.28 -2.64 -19.52
N LEU A 171 8.16 -3.04 -18.94
CA LEU A 171 7.62 -4.39 -19.09
C LEU A 171 7.15 -4.60 -20.53
N ASN A 172 7.78 -5.49 -21.28
CA ASN A 172 7.24 -5.99 -22.54
C ASN A 172 6.37 -7.22 -22.22
N ILE A 173 5.06 -7.03 -22.17
CA ILE A 173 4.07 -8.07 -21.81
C ILE A 173 3.90 -9.13 -22.92
N THR A 174 4.66 -9.08 -23.98
CA THR A 174 4.49 -9.93 -25.19
C THR A 174 4.93 -11.40 -25.02
N LYS A 175 5.36 -11.84 -23.85
CA LYS A 175 5.78 -13.23 -23.60
C LYS A 175 4.94 -13.94 -22.54
N ILE A 176 3.62 -13.86 -22.63
CA ILE A 176 2.78 -14.86 -21.97
C ILE A 176 2.78 -16.07 -22.89
N LYS A 177 3.43 -17.15 -22.48
CA LYS A 177 3.37 -18.44 -23.18
C LYS A 177 1.90 -18.84 -23.29
N LYS A 178 1.44 -19.01 -24.55
CA LYS A 178 0.16 -19.65 -24.84
C LYS A 178 0.19 -21.10 -24.40
#